data_8979c8e9ea091827d5cdfd1c2957043a
#
_entry.id   8979c8e9ea091827d5cdfd1c2957043a
#
_cell.length_a   1.000
_cell.length_b   1.000
_cell.length_c   1.000
_cell.angle_alpha   90.00
_cell.angle_beta   90.00
_cell.angle_gamma   90.00
#
_symmetry.space_group_name_H-M   'P 1'
#
loop_
_entity.id
_entity.type
_entity.pdbx_description
1 polymer ?
#
loop_
_entity_poly.entity_id
_entity_poly.type
_entity_poly.pdbx_seq_one_letter_code
_entity_poly.pdbx_strand_id
1 'polypeptide(L)'
;MNNLTTIQDKHTAADKVVGFDYQFYYFMYLALNLKHGDKIGFEVKDDVHIDMPNGTTILYQAKHTILTKNDGTPENLSTLDNDLWKTISNWIDMIKSNKSILENHEFCLVTNKSEENNEFIESLAVFKNDLEINNVINFIKQLKEKTKNRE
;
A
#
# COMPACT_ATOMS: atom_id res chain seq x y z
N MET A 1 26.60 -27.55 -20.31
CA MET A 1 25.23 -26.95 -20.26
C MET A 1 25.26 -25.78 -19.33
N ASN A 2 25.33 -24.56 -19.86
CA ASN A 2 25.41 -23.34 -19.06
C ASN A 2 24.00 -22.97 -18.60
N ASN A 3 23.74 -23.08 -17.31
CA ASN A 3 22.55 -22.48 -16.70
C ASN A 3 22.68 -20.94 -16.77
N LEU A 4 22.15 -20.37 -17.81
CA LEU A 4 21.80 -18.94 -17.83
C LEU A 4 20.61 -18.74 -16.88
N THR A 5 20.90 -18.56 -15.58
CA THR A 5 19.95 -17.90 -14.69
C THR A 5 19.66 -16.53 -15.31
N THR A 6 18.44 -16.32 -15.74
CA THR A 6 18.05 -15.07 -16.39
C THR A 6 18.22 -13.94 -15.38
N ILE A 7 18.61 -12.76 -15.87
CA ILE A 7 18.73 -11.54 -15.04
C ILE A 7 17.42 -11.31 -14.25
N GLN A 8 16.28 -11.72 -14.79
CA GLN A 8 14.96 -11.70 -14.16
C GLN A 8 14.86 -12.53 -12.88
N ASP A 9 15.51 -13.73 -12.82
CA ASP A 9 15.46 -14.60 -11.62
C ASP A 9 16.30 -14.02 -10.45
N LYS A 10 17.34 -13.26 -10.76
CA LYS A 10 18.16 -12.59 -9.73
C LYS A 10 17.46 -11.38 -9.13
N HIS A 11 16.71 -10.61 -9.93
CA HIS A 11 15.97 -9.46 -9.45
C HIS A 11 14.81 -9.87 -8.52
N THR A 12 14.07 -10.92 -8.85
CA THR A 12 12.91 -11.35 -8.06
C THR A 12 13.27 -11.84 -6.65
N ALA A 13 14.41 -12.45 -6.43
CA ALA A 13 14.84 -12.92 -5.09
C ALA A 13 15.34 -11.75 -4.22
N ALA A 14 16.15 -10.86 -4.77
CA ALA A 14 16.67 -9.69 -4.06
C ALA A 14 15.53 -8.72 -3.68
N ASP A 15 14.61 -8.47 -4.60
CA ASP A 15 13.46 -7.58 -4.37
C ASP A 15 12.56 -8.08 -3.24
N LYS A 16 12.34 -9.40 -3.14
CA LYS A 16 11.55 -10.01 -2.05
C LYS A 16 12.24 -9.86 -0.70
N VAL A 17 13.55 -10.06 -0.64
CA VAL A 17 14.32 -9.91 0.61
C VAL A 17 14.28 -8.46 1.07
N VAL A 18 14.53 -7.50 0.19
CA VAL A 18 14.49 -6.07 0.51
C VAL A 18 13.09 -5.63 0.93
N GLY A 19 12.04 -6.16 0.28
CA GLY A 19 10.65 -5.88 0.66
C GLY A 19 10.34 -6.38 2.07
N PHE A 20 10.76 -7.61 2.42
CA PHE A 20 10.58 -8.17 3.75
C PHE A 20 11.37 -7.41 4.82
N ASP A 21 12.61 -7.02 4.53
CA ASP A 21 13.43 -6.21 5.43
C ASP A 21 12.75 -4.85 5.71
N TYR A 22 12.16 -4.22 4.68
CA TYR A 22 11.44 -2.96 4.83
C TYR A 22 10.22 -3.12 5.76
N GLN A 23 9.42 -4.18 5.57
CA GLN A 23 8.29 -4.53 6.45
C GLN A 23 8.76 -4.73 7.89
N PHE A 24 9.85 -5.49 8.08
CA PHE A 24 10.40 -5.78 9.40
C PHE A 24 10.93 -4.52 10.10
N TYR A 25 11.66 -3.64 9.41
CA TYR A 25 12.12 -2.38 9.99
C TYR A 25 10.95 -1.45 10.34
N TYR A 26 9.92 -1.43 9.52
CA TYR A 26 8.71 -0.67 9.80
C TYR A 26 7.95 -1.25 11.02
N PHE A 27 7.85 -2.56 11.11
CA PHE A 27 7.32 -3.24 12.31
C PHE A 27 8.10 -2.84 13.56
N MET A 28 9.44 -2.88 13.53
CA MET A 28 10.28 -2.48 14.66
C MET A 28 10.06 -1.01 15.04
N TYR A 29 9.96 -0.13 14.06
CA TYR A 29 9.65 1.29 14.28
C TYR A 29 8.31 1.45 15.01
N LEU A 30 7.26 0.78 14.56
CA LEU A 30 5.94 0.80 15.20
C LEU A 30 5.99 0.19 16.61
N ALA A 31 6.69 -0.94 16.79
CA ALA A 31 6.82 -1.61 18.07
C ALA A 31 7.46 -0.73 19.15
N LEU A 32 8.46 0.07 18.76
CA LEU A 32 9.13 1.03 19.65
C LEU A 32 8.26 2.25 20.00
N ASN A 33 7.18 2.50 19.22
CA ASN A 33 6.27 3.63 19.40
C ASN A 33 4.88 3.21 19.90
N LEU A 34 4.68 1.95 20.31
CA LEU A 34 3.40 1.47 20.86
C LEU A 34 3.00 2.25 22.10
N LYS A 35 1.70 2.51 22.19
CA LYS A 35 1.09 3.08 23.40
C LYS A 35 0.70 1.96 24.35
N HIS A 36 0.50 2.33 25.61
CA HIS A 36 0.07 1.39 26.62
C HIS A 36 -1.26 0.70 26.24
N GLY A 37 -1.23 -0.63 26.21
CA GLY A 37 -2.38 -1.46 25.87
C GLY A 37 -2.50 -1.84 24.40
N ASP A 38 -1.73 -1.21 23.49
CA ASP A 38 -1.65 -1.64 22.08
C ASP A 38 -0.96 -3.00 21.99
N LYS A 39 -1.36 -3.78 20.97
CA LYS A 39 -0.71 -5.03 20.57
C LYS A 39 -0.33 -4.93 19.11
N ILE A 40 0.87 -5.37 18.78
CA ILE A 40 1.36 -5.38 17.40
C ILE A 40 1.59 -6.81 16.92
N GLY A 41 1.30 -7.08 15.65
CA GLY A 41 1.61 -8.32 14.97
C GLY A 41 2.32 -8.08 13.64
N PHE A 42 3.19 -9.01 13.26
CA PHE A 42 3.94 -9.02 12.01
C PHE A 42 3.53 -10.24 11.20
N GLU A 43 3.15 -10.05 9.93
CA GLU A 43 2.70 -11.12 9.01
C GLU A 43 1.56 -12.01 9.57
N VAL A 44 0.60 -11.41 10.32
CA VAL A 44 -0.53 -12.16 10.91
C VAL A 44 -1.86 -11.75 10.28
N LYS A 45 -2.21 -10.45 10.28
CA LYS A 45 -3.46 -9.93 9.69
C LYS A 45 -3.21 -9.20 8.38
N ASP A 46 -2.05 -8.58 8.25
CA ASP A 46 -1.47 -7.93 7.08
C ASP A 46 0.05 -7.90 7.32
N ASP A 47 0.84 -7.19 6.49
CA ASP A 47 2.29 -7.08 6.70
C ASP A 47 2.61 -6.69 8.14
N VAL A 48 1.94 -5.65 8.65
CA VAL A 48 1.94 -5.27 10.08
C VAL A 48 0.53 -4.87 10.51
N HIS A 49 0.16 -5.15 11.76
CA HIS A 49 -1.08 -4.61 12.33
C HIS A 49 -0.90 -4.17 13.78
N ILE A 50 -1.72 -3.22 14.20
CA ILE A 50 -1.83 -2.79 15.60
C ILE A 50 -3.28 -2.98 16.05
N ASP A 51 -3.48 -3.74 17.11
CA ASP A 51 -4.76 -3.85 17.81
C ASP A 51 -4.75 -2.87 18.99
N MET A 52 -5.64 -1.90 18.96
CA MET A 52 -5.77 -0.86 19.98
C MET A 52 -6.76 -1.29 21.09
N PRO A 53 -6.62 -0.77 22.33
CA PRO A 53 -7.51 -1.12 23.44
C PRO A 53 -8.99 -0.77 23.22
N ASN A 54 -9.28 0.19 22.35
CA ASN A 54 -10.65 0.59 22.00
C ASN A 54 -11.33 -0.35 20.99
N GLY A 55 -10.65 -1.43 20.57
CA GLY A 55 -11.14 -2.40 19.59
C GLY A 55 -10.84 -2.04 18.12
N THR A 56 -10.18 -0.92 17.87
CA THR A 56 -9.71 -0.58 16.51
C THR A 56 -8.48 -1.40 16.14
N THR A 57 -8.45 -1.94 14.94
CA THR A 57 -7.26 -2.56 14.33
C THR A 57 -6.76 -1.68 13.18
N ILE A 58 -5.48 -1.33 13.18
CA ILE A 58 -4.83 -0.67 12.04
C ILE A 58 -4.06 -1.72 11.26
N LEU A 59 -4.36 -1.84 9.97
CA LEU A 59 -3.68 -2.75 9.03
C LEU A 59 -2.71 -1.94 8.17
N TYR A 60 -1.44 -2.30 8.21
CA TYR A 60 -0.39 -1.65 7.44
C TYR A 60 0.08 -2.59 6.34
N GLN A 61 -0.10 -2.16 5.09
CA GLN A 61 0.51 -2.80 3.92
C GLN A 61 1.76 -2.01 3.55
N ALA A 62 2.92 -2.65 3.61
CA ALA A 62 4.19 -2.03 3.26
C ALA A 62 4.60 -2.37 1.81
N LYS A 63 4.95 -1.35 1.04
CA LYS A 63 5.44 -1.48 -0.33
C LYS A 63 6.74 -0.72 -0.48
N HIS A 64 7.78 -1.41 -0.91
CA HIS A 64 9.11 -0.82 -1.12
C HIS A 64 9.54 -0.96 -2.57
N THR A 65 10.12 0.09 -3.13
CA THR A 65 10.82 0.03 -4.42
C THR A 65 12.30 0.24 -4.26
N ILE A 66 13.09 -0.51 -4.98
CA ILE A 66 14.53 -0.27 -5.17
C ILE A 66 14.81 0.50 -6.46
N LEU A 67 13.79 0.70 -7.29
CA LEU A 67 13.93 1.48 -8.52
C LEU A 67 14.05 2.95 -8.18
N THR A 68 15.00 3.61 -8.81
CA THR A 68 15.29 5.03 -8.59
C THR A 68 15.19 5.81 -9.89
N LYS A 69 14.86 7.08 -9.76
CA LYS A 69 14.96 8.08 -10.83
C LYS A 69 16.41 8.41 -11.12
N ASN A 70 16.66 9.19 -12.17
CA ASN A 70 18.01 9.62 -12.57
C ASN A 70 18.75 10.45 -11.48
N ASP A 71 18.01 11.04 -10.56
CA ASP A 71 18.54 11.81 -9.42
C ASP A 71 18.83 10.95 -8.17
N GLY A 72 18.62 9.62 -8.26
CA GLY A 72 18.83 8.67 -7.18
C GLY A 72 17.67 8.58 -6.16
N THR A 73 16.60 9.36 -6.33
CA THR A 73 15.41 9.25 -5.48
C THR A 73 14.55 8.05 -5.90
N PRO A 74 13.75 7.43 -5.00
CA PRO A 74 12.83 6.37 -5.37
C PRO A 74 11.84 6.80 -6.46
N GLU A 75 11.35 5.85 -7.25
CA GLU A 75 10.27 6.10 -8.20
C GLU A 75 9.04 6.66 -7.51
N ASN A 76 8.22 7.43 -8.26
CA ASN A 76 6.96 7.94 -7.76
C ASN A 76 5.91 6.84 -7.66
N LEU A 77 5.04 6.96 -6.67
CA LEU A 77 3.77 6.24 -6.61
C LEU A 77 2.83 6.88 -7.63
N SER A 78 2.84 6.37 -8.86
CA SER A 78 2.02 6.95 -9.93
C SER A 78 0.53 6.66 -9.75
N THR A 79 -0.34 7.42 -10.43
CA THR A 79 -1.80 7.21 -10.41
C THR A 79 -2.21 5.79 -10.83
N LEU A 80 -1.44 5.12 -11.70
CA LEU A 80 -1.68 3.76 -12.17
C LEU A 80 -0.69 2.74 -11.57
N ASP A 81 -0.09 3.06 -10.44
CA ASP A 81 0.86 2.16 -9.77
C ASP A 81 0.21 0.81 -9.44
N ASN A 82 0.87 -0.26 -9.85
CA ASN A 82 0.37 -1.63 -9.67
C ASN A 82 0.25 -2.02 -8.20
N ASP A 83 1.22 -1.63 -7.37
CA ASP A 83 1.24 -1.98 -5.94
C ASP A 83 0.11 -1.26 -5.22
N LEU A 84 -0.16 0.01 -5.58
CA LEU A 84 -1.27 0.78 -5.05
C LEU A 84 -2.61 0.08 -5.34
N TRP A 85 -2.89 -0.20 -6.60
CA TRP A 85 -4.18 -0.77 -7.00
C TRP A 85 -4.36 -2.22 -6.56
N LYS A 86 -3.29 -3.01 -6.50
CA LYS A 86 -3.31 -4.35 -5.92
C LYS A 86 -3.65 -4.32 -4.43
N THR A 87 -3.04 -3.41 -3.70
CA THR A 87 -3.34 -3.20 -2.27
C THR A 87 -4.80 -2.82 -2.05
N ILE A 88 -5.30 -1.83 -2.79
CA ILE A 88 -6.71 -1.42 -2.72
C ILE A 88 -7.65 -2.57 -3.07
N SER A 89 -7.34 -3.36 -4.11
CA SER A 89 -8.14 -4.53 -4.49
C SER A 89 -8.20 -5.57 -3.36
N ASN A 90 -7.07 -5.87 -2.73
CA ASN A 90 -7.01 -6.80 -1.60
C ASN A 90 -7.87 -6.32 -0.43
N TRP A 91 -7.79 -5.04 -0.08
CA TRP A 91 -8.63 -4.46 0.98
C TRP A 91 -10.11 -4.49 0.63
N ILE A 92 -10.49 -4.21 -0.62
CA ILE A 92 -11.87 -4.33 -1.09
C ILE A 92 -12.38 -5.77 -0.94
N ASP A 93 -11.57 -6.77 -1.30
CA ASP A 93 -11.97 -8.17 -1.19
C ASP A 93 -12.05 -8.61 0.29
N MET A 94 -11.19 -8.11 1.16
CA MET A 94 -11.30 -8.29 2.60
C MET A 94 -12.62 -7.70 3.15
N ILE A 95 -12.96 -6.48 2.76
CA ILE A 95 -14.21 -5.80 3.16
C ILE A 95 -15.44 -6.54 2.62
N LYS A 96 -15.41 -7.02 1.37
CA LYS A 96 -16.51 -7.83 0.80
C LYS A 96 -16.73 -9.14 1.55
N SER A 97 -15.64 -9.77 2.02
CA SER A 97 -15.73 -11.01 2.78
C SER A 97 -16.29 -10.81 4.18
N ASN A 98 -16.03 -9.64 4.79
CA ASN A 98 -16.53 -9.27 6.11
C ASN A 98 -16.71 -7.75 6.24
N LYS A 99 -17.95 -7.30 6.06
CA LYS A 99 -18.31 -5.87 6.11
C LYS A 99 -18.09 -5.21 7.48
N SER A 100 -18.12 -6.00 8.58
CA SER A 100 -17.90 -5.43 9.92
C SER A 100 -16.49 -4.86 10.12
N ILE A 101 -15.55 -5.20 9.24
CA ILE A 101 -14.22 -4.62 9.20
C ILE A 101 -14.26 -3.08 9.09
N LEU A 102 -15.23 -2.53 8.35
CA LEU A 102 -15.38 -1.08 8.18
C LEU A 102 -15.70 -0.33 9.49
N GLU A 103 -16.18 -1.02 10.51
CA GLU A 103 -16.58 -0.40 11.77
C GLU A 103 -15.39 -0.16 12.70
N ASN A 104 -14.33 -0.98 12.55
CA ASN A 104 -13.23 -1.02 13.51
C ASN A 104 -11.84 -1.26 12.91
N HIS A 105 -11.70 -1.19 11.58
CA HIS A 105 -10.38 -1.30 10.94
C HIS A 105 -10.03 -0.01 10.19
N GLU A 106 -8.76 0.33 10.27
CA GLU A 106 -8.11 1.36 9.46
C GLU A 106 -7.10 0.70 8.52
N PHE A 107 -7.02 1.17 7.29
CA PHE A 107 -6.12 0.65 6.26
C PHE A 107 -5.05 1.68 5.93
N CYS A 108 -3.80 1.29 6.02
CA CYS A 108 -2.66 2.17 5.83
C CYS A 108 -1.66 1.59 4.81
N LEU A 109 -1.44 2.29 3.71
CA LEU A 109 -0.36 1.97 2.77
C LEU A 109 0.90 2.72 3.16
N VAL A 110 1.99 1.99 3.37
CA VAL A 110 3.31 2.53 3.70
C VAL A 110 4.25 2.26 2.54
N THR A 111 4.90 3.30 2.01
CA THR A 111 5.82 3.16 0.88
C THR A 111 6.94 4.18 0.96
N ASN A 112 8.09 3.85 0.33
CA ASN A 112 9.17 4.80 0.11
C ASN A 112 9.02 5.59 -1.20
N LYS A 113 7.96 5.30 -2.01
CA LYS A 113 7.65 6.07 -3.21
C LYS A 113 7.06 7.43 -2.85
N SER A 114 7.40 8.48 -3.59
CA SER A 114 6.76 9.79 -3.45
C SER A 114 5.37 9.77 -4.07
N GLU A 115 4.38 10.34 -3.38
CA GLU A 115 3.00 10.51 -3.88
C GLU A 115 2.85 11.68 -4.87
N GLU A 116 3.92 12.38 -5.16
CA GLU A 116 3.94 13.54 -6.05
C GLU A 116 3.35 13.20 -7.43
N ASN A 117 2.40 14.02 -7.88
CA ASN A 117 1.64 13.84 -9.13
C ASN A 117 0.75 12.57 -9.18
N ASN A 118 0.30 12.07 -8.04
CA ASN A 118 -0.68 10.99 -7.98
C ASN A 118 -2.10 11.56 -7.91
N GLU A 119 -2.78 11.65 -9.07
CA GLU A 119 -4.14 12.21 -9.19
C GLU A 119 -5.17 11.49 -8.28
N PHE A 120 -4.98 10.19 -7.98
CA PHE A 120 -5.87 9.47 -7.07
C PHE A 120 -5.69 9.92 -5.62
N ILE A 121 -4.45 10.03 -5.15
CA ILE A 121 -4.15 10.53 -3.81
C ILE A 121 -4.62 12.00 -3.66
N GLU A 122 -4.41 12.82 -4.69
CA GLU A 122 -4.93 14.19 -4.73
C GLU A 122 -6.46 14.22 -4.61
N SER A 123 -7.18 13.31 -5.30
CA SER A 123 -8.64 13.22 -5.20
C SER A 123 -9.12 12.82 -3.81
N LEU A 124 -8.37 11.95 -3.11
CA LEU A 124 -8.65 11.58 -1.72
C LEU A 124 -8.37 12.74 -0.76
N ALA A 125 -7.31 13.51 -0.99
CA ALA A 125 -7.01 14.69 -0.19
C ALA A 125 -8.11 15.77 -0.30
N VAL A 126 -8.67 15.96 -1.50
CA VAL A 126 -9.83 16.86 -1.71
C VAL A 126 -11.05 16.31 -0.96
N PHE A 127 -11.37 15.01 -1.11
CA PHE A 127 -12.48 14.36 -0.39
C PHE A 127 -12.37 14.53 1.12
N LYS A 128 -11.16 14.42 1.68
CA LYS A 128 -10.94 14.61 3.13
C LYS A 128 -11.36 16.00 3.61
N ASN A 129 -11.32 17.01 2.73
CA ASN A 129 -11.67 18.39 3.07
C ASN A 129 -13.15 18.71 2.80
N ASP A 130 -13.72 18.24 1.69
CA ASP A 130 -15.07 18.57 1.24
C ASP A 130 -16.13 17.49 1.52
N LEU A 131 -15.69 16.26 1.82
CA LEU A 131 -16.52 15.07 2.04
C LEU A 131 -17.40 14.68 0.84
N GLU A 132 -17.08 15.16 -0.37
CA GLU A 132 -17.83 14.93 -1.61
C GLU A 132 -17.35 13.65 -2.31
N ILE A 133 -17.80 12.49 -1.83
CA ILE A 133 -17.41 11.16 -2.36
C ILE A 133 -17.65 11.01 -3.86
N ASN A 134 -18.60 11.73 -4.44
CA ASN A 134 -18.91 11.67 -5.87
C ASN A 134 -17.73 12.13 -6.74
N ASN A 135 -16.87 13.02 -6.24
CA ASN A 135 -15.68 13.48 -6.95
C ASN A 135 -14.69 12.32 -7.12
N VAL A 136 -14.46 11.55 -6.05
CA VAL A 136 -13.58 10.35 -6.09
C VAL A 136 -14.18 9.27 -7.00
N ILE A 137 -15.49 9.00 -6.89
CA ILE A 137 -16.17 8.01 -7.74
C ILE A 137 -16.05 8.38 -9.22
N ASN A 138 -16.27 9.65 -9.58
CA ASN A 138 -16.18 10.12 -10.96
C ASN A 138 -14.75 10.04 -11.48
N PHE A 139 -13.76 10.37 -10.66
CA PHE A 139 -12.35 10.20 -11.00
C PHE A 139 -12.04 8.73 -11.33
N ILE A 140 -12.43 7.78 -10.46
CA ILE A 140 -12.19 6.34 -10.68
C ILE A 140 -12.87 5.85 -11.97
N LYS A 141 -14.10 6.32 -12.27
CA LYS A 141 -14.79 5.98 -13.52
C LYS A 141 -14.02 6.49 -14.75
N GLN A 142 -13.56 7.73 -14.72
CA GLN A 142 -12.75 8.32 -15.81
C GLN A 142 -11.43 7.59 -15.99
N LEU A 143 -10.76 7.23 -14.89
CA LEU A 143 -9.52 6.46 -14.93
C LEU A 143 -9.73 5.10 -15.61
N LYS A 144 -10.81 4.39 -15.24
CA LYS A 144 -11.19 3.11 -15.84
C LYS A 144 -11.45 3.22 -17.35
N GLU A 145 -12.12 4.27 -17.81
CA GLU A 145 -12.36 4.48 -19.25
C GLU A 145 -11.05 4.82 -20.00
N LYS A 146 -10.18 5.62 -19.41
CA LYS A 146 -8.85 5.92 -19.99
C LYS A 146 -7.97 4.66 -20.14
N THR A 147 -8.07 3.71 -19.22
CA THR A 147 -7.26 2.49 -19.26
C THR A 147 -7.79 1.46 -20.25
N LYS A 148 -9.09 1.32 -20.42
CA LYS A 148 -9.70 0.44 -21.44
C LYS A 148 -9.33 0.80 -22.88
N ASN A 149 -9.11 2.07 -23.17
CA ASN A 149 -8.77 2.55 -24.51
C ASN A 149 -7.27 2.40 -24.86
N ARG A 150 -6.47 1.78 -23.97
CA ARG A 150 -5.04 1.50 -24.18
C ARG A 150 -4.74 0.04 -24.54
N GLU A 151 -5.74 -0.83 -24.50
CA GLU A 151 -5.71 -2.21 -25.00
C GLU A 151 -6.13 -2.24 -26.48
#